data_4b35fbe8e4d83d56af187501d88294ca
#
_entry.id   4b35fbe8e4d83d56af187501d88294ca
#
_cell.length_a   1.000
_cell.length_b   1.000
_cell.length_c   1.000
_cell.angle_alpha   90.00
_cell.angle_beta   90.00
_cell.angle_gamma   90.00
#
_symmetry.space_group_name_H-M   'P 1'
#
loop_
_entity.id
_entity.type
_entity.pdbx_description
1 polymer ?
#
loop_
_entity_poly.entity_id
_entity_poly.type
_entity_poly.pdbx_seq_one_letter_code
_entity_poly.pdbx_strand_id
1 'polypeptide(L)'
;YNGSELKAGVDYTVIRGDSRSTVGTATLTIKATDDGDYTGQKTTKWTVAAHKATISVGDIIKVYDGTTDLPANASIKLKSADTRYAPSGGPLPLVAGEDYQILNASYDSANASEDEKAVSFTIKLTDRNYTFEDGTTQKDFVLNGADVSQTFKINQATVTPSEITQYVFNDLAKTYEIDLRTLLPE
;
A
#
# COMPACT_ATOMS: atom_id res chain seq x y z
N TYR A 1 31.20 34.19 -12.21
CA TYR A 1 32.58 34.24 -12.71
C TYR A 1 33.31 35.37 -11.97
N ASN A 2 34.49 35.13 -11.45
CA ASN A 2 35.25 36.07 -10.58
C ASN A 2 34.44 36.69 -9.43
N GLY A 3 33.51 35.96 -8.85
CA GLY A 3 32.64 36.45 -7.78
C GLY A 3 31.41 37.25 -8.25
N SER A 4 31.24 37.48 -9.54
CA SER A 4 30.06 38.13 -10.11
C SER A 4 29.03 37.06 -10.54
N GLU A 5 27.77 37.31 -10.21
CA GLU A 5 26.65 36.46 -10.63
C GLU A 5 26.32 36.74 -12.11
N LEU A 6 26.20 35.65 -12.90
CA LEU A 6 25.77 35.76 -14.29
C LEU A 6 24.24 35.83 -14.37
N LYS A 7 23.70 36.62 -15.30
CA LYS A 7 22.27 36.88 -15.46
C LYS A 7 21.70 36.06 -16.62
N ALA A 8 20.66 35.30 -16.34
CA ALA A 8 19.91 34.57 -17.36
C ALA A 8 19.28 35.54 -18.38
N GLY A 9 19.38 35.20 -19.67
CA GLY A 9 18.88 36.01 -20.77
C GLY A 9 19.81 37.15 -21.20
N VAL A 10 20.86 37.47 -20.42
CA VAL A 10 21.88 38.47 -20.74
C VAL A 10 23.22 37.77 -21.00
N ASP A 11 23.73 37.10 -20.01
CA ASP A 11 25.03 36.41 -20.07
C ASP A 11 24.95 34.98 -20.57
N TYR A 12 23.79 34.33 -20.31
CA TYR A 12 23.55 32.96 -20.73
C TYR A 12 22.08 32.64 -21.00
N THR A 13 21.85 31.60 -21.78
CA THR A 13 20.53 30.97 -21.98
C THR A 13 20.52 29.56 -21.40
N VAL A 14 19.37 29.17 -20.86
CA VAL A 14 19.14 27.81 -20.34
C VAL A 14 18.49 26.99 -21.44
N ILE A 15 19.21 25.99 -21.94
CA ILE A 15 18.70 25.01 -22.88
C ILE A 15 18.34 23.76 -22.07
N ARG A 16 17.04 23.48 -21.93
CA ARG A 16 16.59 22.23 -21.32
C ARG A 16 16.78 21.09 -22.33
N GLY A 17 17.68 20.16 -22.01
CA GLY A 17 17.82 18.93 -22.79
C GLY A 17 16.62 17.98 -22.63
N ASP A 18 16.07 17.85 -21.41
CA ASP A 18 14.95 17.00 -21.11
C ASP A 18 13.97 17.71 -20.15
N SER A 19 12.68 17.73 -20.46
CA SER A 19 11.64 18.00 -19.47
C SER A 19 11.20 16.66 -18.87
N ARG A 20 11.51 16.41 -17.59
CA ARG A 20 11.06 15.21 -16.89
C ARG A 20 10.06 15.57 -15.82
N SER A 21 8.88 14.95 -15.93
CA SER A 21 7.87 14.89 -14.87
C SER A 21 7.92 13.55 -14.09
N THR A 22 8.80 12.62 -14.50
CA THR A 22 8.92 11.28 -13.92
C THR A 22 10.32 11.05 -13.37
N VAL A 23 10.44 10.10 -12.44
CA VAL A 23 11.71 9.67 -11.82
C VAL A 23 12.79 9.38 -12.86
N GLY A 24 13.98 9.85 -12.60
CA GLY A 24 15.17 9.62 -13.41
C GLY A 24 16.07 10.84 -13.51
N THR A 25 17.14 10.69 -14.29
CA THR A 25 18.14 11.75 -14.52
C THR A 25 17.78 12.52 -15.77
N ALA A 26 17.85 13.84 -15.67
CA ALA A 26 17.71 14.78 -16.77
C ALA A 26 18.99 15.61 -16.92
N THR A 27 19.19 16.20 -18.08
CA THR A 27 20.29 17.10 -18.37
C THR A 27 19.81 18.55 -18.48
N LEU A 28 20.62 19.47 -18.02
CA LEU A 28 20.45 20.90 -18.20
C LEU A 28 21.70 21.45 -18.87
N THR A 29 21.53 22.11 -19.98
CA THR A 29 22.63 22.82 -20.67
C THR A 29 22.43 24.31 -20.53
N ILE A 30 23.46 24.99 -20.10
CA ILE A 30 23.59 26.46 -20.08
C ILE A 30 24.58 26.83 -21.18
N LYS A 31 24.18 27.73 -22.07
CA LYS A 31 25.02 28.27 -23.13
C LYS A 31 25.16 29.79 -22.96
N ALA A 32 26.35 30.30 -23.09
CA ALA A 32 26.57 31.75 -23.17
C ALA A 32 25.79 32.38 -24.33
N THR A 33 25.28 33.59 -24.16
CA THR A 33 24.64 34.36 -25.25
C THR A 33 25.64 34.69 -26.34
N ASP A 34 25.19 34.67 -27.59
CA ASP A 34 26.09 34.86 -28.72
C ASP A 34 26.65 36.30 -28.79
N ASP A 35 25.92 37.26 -28.23
CA ASP A 35 26.28 38.69 -28.17
C ASP A 35 26.82 39.14 -26.79
N GLY A 36 27.10 38.21 -25.89
CA GLY A 36 27.58 38.49 -24.53
C GLY A 36 29.09 38.45 -24.38
N ASP A 37 29.58 38.86 -23.20
CA ASP A 37 31.03 38.89 -22.87
C ASP A 37 31.61 37.50 -22.57
N TYR A 38 30.80 36.45 -22.63
CA TYR A 38 31.17 35.08 -22.30
C TYR A 38 31.00 34.13 -23.48
N THR A 39 31.73 33.03 -23.50
CA THR A 39 31.63 32.00 -24.53
C THR A 39 31.54 30.61 -23.93
N GLY A 40 31.00 29.67 -24.70
CA GLY A 40 30.94 28.25 -24.36
C GLY A 40 29.61 27.79 -23.79
N GLN A 41 29.61 26.53 -23.36
CA GLN A 41 28.44 25.89 -22.77
C GLN A 41 28.84 24.90 -21.66
N LYS A 42 27.92 24.68 -20.73
CA LYS A 42 28.08 23.70 -19.67
C LYS A 42 26.82 22.86 -19.55
N THR A 43 27.00 21.55 -19.57
CA THR A 43 25.90 20.57 -19.30
C THR A 43 26.06 20.02 -17.89
N THR A 44 24.99 20.02 -17.12
CA THR A 44 24.91 19.39 -15.82
C THR A 44 23.76 18.39 -15.79
N LYS A 45 23.78 17.49 -14.83
CA LYS A 45 22.70 16.52 -14.59
C LYS A 45 21.93 16.93 -13.35
N TRP A 46 20.61 16.70 -13.38
CA TRP A 46 19.73 16.80 -12.23
C TRP A 46 18.87 15.56 -12.15
N THR A 47 18.37 15.22 -10.97
CA THR A 47 17.61 13.99 -10.74
C THR A 47 16.26 14.30 -10.15
N VAL A 48 15.21 13.70 -10.74
CA VAL A 48 13.90 13.61 -10.12
C VAL A 48 13.90 12.32 -9.31
N ALA A 49 13.86 12.44 -7.99
CA ALA A 49 13.82 11.31 -7.08
C ALA A 49 12.37 10.79 -6.95
N ALA A 50 12.23 9.49 -6.63
CA ALA A 50 10.94 8.91 -6.33
C ALA A 50 10.40 9.44 -4.99
N HIS A 51 9.09 9.62 -4.92
CA HIS A 51 8.39 9.87 -3.66
C HIS A 51 8.42 8.62 -2.78
N LYS A 52 8.46 8.82 -1.47
CA LYS A 52 8.36 7.73 -0.52
C LYS A 52 6.89 7.36 -0.31
N ALA A 53 6.60 6.06 -0.38
CA ALA A 53 5.27 5.52 -0.07
C ALA A 53 5.24 4.99 1.36
N THR A 54 4.16 5.28 2.06
CA THR A 54 3.86 4.77 3.41
C THR A 54 2.55 4.02 3.41
N ILE A 55 2.43 3.00 4.27
CA ILE A 55 1.22 2.23 4.44
C ILE A 55 0.33 2.82 5.54
N SER A 56 -0.97 2.59 5.40
CA SER A 56 -1.98 2.81 6.42
C SER A 56 -2.92 1.61 6.40
N VAL A 57 -3.13 0.97 7.53
CA VAL A 57 -3.98 -0.20 7.67
C VAL A 57 -5.12 0.14 8.62
N GLY A 58 -6.35 -0.25 8.31
CA GLY A 58 -7.50 -0.18 9.21
C GLY A 58 -7.73 -1.49 9.94
N ASP A 59 -8.79 -1.55 10.74
CA ASP A 59 -9.22 -2.79 11.36
C ASP A 59 -9.52 -3.86 10.31
N ILE A 60 -9.09 -5.09 10.56
CA ILE A 60 -9.31 -6.23 9.68
C ILE A 60 -9.96 -7.33 10.52
N ILE A 61 -11.29 -7.41 10.45
CA ILE A 61 -12.09 -8.30 11.28
C ILE A 61 -13.03 -9.10 10.38
N LYS A 62 -13.08 -10.42 10.58
CA LYS A 62 -14.07 -11.30 9.95
C LYS A 62 -14.67 -12.29 10.92
N VAL A 63 -15.75 -12.95 10.52
CA VAL A 63 -16.29 -14.14 11.18
C VAL A 63 -15.56 -15.34 10.62
N TYR A 64 -15.35 -16.36 11.44
CA TYR A 64 -14.69 -17.60 11.04
C TYR A 64 -15.39 -18.25 9.84
N ASP A 65 -14.60 -18.54 8.82
CA ASP A 65 -14.99 -19.14 7.55
C ASP A 65 -14.07 -20.30 7.14
N GLY A 66 -13.16 -20.71 8.03
CA GLY A 66 -12.20 -21.79 7.80
C GLY A 66 -10.98 -21.40 6.97
N THR A 67 -10.86 -20.13 6.52
CA THR A 67 -9.76 -19.65 5.68
C THR A 67 -8.85 -18.65 6.39
N THR A 68 -7.66 -18.43 5.85
CA THR A 68 -6.76 -17.35 6.27
C THR A 68 -6.95 -16.07 5.44
N ASP A 69 -7.82 -16.08 4.44
CA ASP A 69 -8.03 -14.94 3.55
C ASP A 69 -8.54 -13.73 4.30
N LEU A 70 -8.07 -12.56 3.92
CA LEU A 70 -8.58 -11.31 4.46
C LEU A 70 -10.00 -11.03 3.91
N PRO A 71 -10.88 -10.38 4.69
CA PRO A 71 -12.19 -10.00 4.20
C PRO A 71 -12.08 -9.00 3.06
N ALA A 72 -13.04 -9.03 2.14
CA ALA A 72 -13.06 -8.16 0.95
C ALA A 72 -13.03 -6.64 1.29
N ASN A 73 -13.43 -6.28 2.49
CA ASN A 73 -13.40 -4.90 3.00
C ASN A 73 -12.11 -4.55 3.77
N ALA A 74 -11.11 -5.43 3.79
CA ALA A 74 -9.84 -5.16 4.44
C ALA A 74 -9.22 -3.85 3.90
N SER A 75 -8.91 -2.93 4.82
CA SER A 75 -8.40 -1.61 4.46
C SER A 75 -6.88 -1.56 4.58
N ILE A 76 -6.18 -1.83 3.47
CA ILE A 76 -4.73 -1.64 3.33
C ILE A 76 -4.52 -0.59 2.25
N LYS A 77 -4.02 0.58 2.63
CA LYS A 77 -3.89 1.74 1.75
C LYS A 77 -2.47 2.28 1.77
N LEU A 78 -2.06 2.88 0.66
CA LEU A 78 -0.81 3.59 0.54
C LEU A 78 -1.08 5.08 0.32
N LYS A 79 -0.12 5.87 0.77
CA LYS A 79 -0.06 7.31 0.53
C LYS A 79 1.39 7.76 0.34
N SER A 80 1.59 8.86 -0.39
CA SER A 80 2.89 9.50 -0.46
C SER A 80 3.28 10.04 0.92
N ALA A 81 4.52 9.86 1.32
CA ALA A 81 5.07 10.53 2.51
C ALA A 81 5.28 12.03 2.27
N ASP A 82 5.35 12.47 1.01
CA ASP A 82 5.58 13.86 0.65
C ASP A 82 4.25 14.63 0.55
N THR A 83 4.10 15.64 1.39
CA THR A 83 2.91 16.48 1.46
C THR A 83 3.01 17.78 0.65
N ARG A 84 4.20 18.11 0.13
CA ARG A 84 4.49 19.43 -0.48
C ARG A 84 3.70 19.71 -1.76
N TYR A 85 3.27 18.66 -2.46
CA TYR A 85 2.62 18.77 -3.77
C TYR A 85 1.13 18.39 -3.76
N ALA A 86 0.57 18.12 -2.59
CA ALA A 86 -0.85 17.81 -2.47
C ALA A 86 -1.69 19.08 -2.57
N PRO A 87 -2.68 19.15 -3.47
CA PRO A 87 -3.55 20.33 -3.62
C PRO A 87 -4.29 20.71 -2.34
N SER A 88 -4.52 19.75 -1.45
CA SER A 88 -5.23 19.90 -0.17
C SER A 88 -4.29 20.03 1.04
N GLY A 89 -2.97 20.07 0.82
CA GLY A 89 -1.99 20.10 1.92
C GLY A 89 -1.80 18.80 2.68
N GLY A 90 -2.40 17.69 2.21
CA GLY A 90 -2.26 16.35 2.79
C GLY A 90 -1.44 15.41 1.90
N PRO A 91 -1.08 14.21 2.40
CA PRO A 91 -0.39 13.21 1.59
C PRO A 91 -1.29 12.72 0.46
N LEU A 92 -0.75 12.62 -0.76
CA LEU A 92 -1.46 12.08 -1.91
C LEU A 92 -1.75 10.57 -1.69
N PRO A 93 -3.02 10.13 -1.77
CA PRO A 93 -3.33 8.71 -1.75
C PRO A 93 -2.83 8.05 -3.05
N LEU A 94 -2.31 6.83 -2.92
CA LEU A 94 -2.02 5.97 -4.06
C LEU A 94 -3.24 5.09 -4.35
N VAL A 95 -3.47 4.79 -5.62
CA VAL A 95 -4.64 4.03 -6.09
C VAL A 95 -4.27 2.55 -6.23
N ALA A 96 -4.99 1.69 -5.51
CA ALA A 96 -4.82 0.24 -5.64
C ALA A 96 -5.21 -0.22 -7.06
N GLY A 97 -4.39 -1.10 -7.65
CA GLY A 97 -4.54 -1.56 -9.03
C GLY A 97 -3.87 -0.67 -10.08
N GLU A 98 -3.63 0.61 -9.78
CA GLU A 98 -2.91 1.55 -10.65
C GLU A 98 -1.49 1.78 -10.13
N ASP A 99 -1.34 2.33 -8.94
CA ASP A 99 -0.04 2.70 -8.37
C ASP A 99 0.61 1.56 -7.61
N TYR A 100 -0.18 0.62 -7.11
CA TYR A 100 0.31 -0.54 -6.35
C TYR A 100 -0.63 -1.74 -6.40
N GLN A 101 -0.09 -2.91 -6.07
CA GLN A 101 -0.82 -4.17 -5.89
C GLN A 101 -0.55 -4.73 -4.50
N ILE A 102 -1.58 -5.34 -3.90
CA ILE A 102 -1.46 -6.12 -2.67
C ILE A 102 -1.50 -7.59 -3.07
N LEU A 103 -0.52 -8.34 -2.62
CA LEU A 103 -0.32 -9.76 -2.97
C LEU A 103 -0.21 -10.58 -1.68
N ASN A 104 -0.65 -11.85 -1.73
CA ASN A 104 -0.46 -12.83 -0.65
C ASN A 104 -0.97 -12.34 0.72
N ALA A 105 -2.08 -11.61 0.73
CA ALA A 105 -2.63 -11.07 1.96
C ALA A 105 -3.38 -12.16 2.74
N SER A 106 -2.98 -12.39 3.99
CA SER A 106 -3.57 -13.43 4.82
C SER A 106 -3.39 -13.18 6.31
N TYR A 107 -4.27 -13.77 7.12
CA TYR A 107 -4.01 -13.95 8.54
C TYR A 107 -2.96 -15.05 8.75
N ASP A 108 -2.30 -15.05 9.89
CA ASP A 108 -1.34 -16.07 10.33
C ASP A 108 -2.01 -17.41 10.65
N SER A 109 -3.29 -17.44 10.94
CA SER A 109 -4.07 -18.62 11.28
C SER A 109 -5.54 -18.44 10.91
N ALA A 110 -6.20 -19.50 10.44
CA ALA A 110 -7.64 -19.51 10.16
C ALA A 110 -8.53 -19.60 11.41
N ASN A 111 -7.97 -19.99 12.57
CA ASN A 111 -8.77 -20.24 13.77
C ASN A 111 -9.32 -18.94 14.36
N ALA A 112 -10.59 -18.97 14.75
CA ALA A 112 -11.17 -17.91 15.58
C ALA A 112 -10.48 -17.88 16.95
N SER A 113 -10.23 -16.69 17.49
CA SER A 113 -9.59 -16.49 18.80
C SER A 113 -10.01 -15.16 19.38
N GLU A 114 -10.03 -15.08 20.71
CA GLU A 114 -10.13 -13.79 21.42
C GLU A 114 -8.84 -12.98 21.31
N ASP A 115 -7.70 -13.64 21.07
CA ASP A 115 -6.43 -12.98 20.84
C ASP A 115 -6.37 -12.33 19.46
N GLU A 116 -5.61 -11.25 19.34
CA GLU A 116 -5.33 -10.60 18.07
C GLU A 116 -4.49 -11.51 17.16
N LYS A 117 -4.71 -11.36 15.86
CA LYS A 117 -4.00 -12.07 14.80
C LYS A 117 -2.88 -11.21 14.23
N ALA A 118 -1.88 -11.88 13.64
CA ALA A 118 -0.99 -11.22 12.72
C ALA A 118 -1.55 -11.28 11.29
N VAL A 119 -1.29 -10.23 10.53
CA VAL A 119 -1.64 -10.13 9.11
C VAL A 119 -0.36 -9.96 8.30
N SER A 120 -0.21 -10.79 7.28
CA SER A 120 0.93 -10.69 6.34
C SER A 120 0.42 -10.35 4.94
N PHE A 121 1.19 -9.55 4.21
CA PHE A 121 0.94 -9.20 2.81
C PHE A 121 2.20 -8.65 2.15
N THR A 122 2.24 -8.75 0.82
CA THR A 122 3.28 -8.13 0.01
C THR A 122 2.68 -6.94 -0.74
N ILE A 123 3.33 -5.79 -0.71
CA ILE A 123 2.98 -4.66 -1.57
C ILE A 123 4.01 -4.55 -2.69
N LYS A 124 3.52 -4.45 -3.92
CA LYS A 124 4.30 -4.15 -5.12
C LYS A 124 3.84 -2.82 -5.69
N LEU A 125 4.73 -1.82 -5.68
CA LEU A 125 4.52 -0.54 -6.35
C LEU A 125 4.64 -0.74 -7.87
N THR A 126 3.65 -0.27 -8.61
CA THR A 126 3.60 -0.35 -10.07
C THR A 126 3.98 0.98 -10.72
N ASP A 127 3.71 2.09 -10.03
CA ASP A 127 4.18 3.41 -10.45
C ASP A 127 5.65 3.63 -10.00
N ARG A 128 6.54 3.77 -11.00
CA ARG A 128 7.98 4.05 -10.79
C ARG A 128 8.29 5.37 -10.09
N ASN A 129 7.30 6.25 -9.94
CA ASN A 129 7.47 7.51 -9.24
C ASN A 129 7.44 7.34 -7.71
N TYR A 130 7.20 6.13 -7.22
CA TYR A 130 7.18 5.81 -5.80
C TYR A 130 8.16 4.69 -5.44
N THR A 131 8.71 4.79 -4.24
CA THR A 131 9.52 3.73 -3.58
C THR A 131 9.19 3.69 -2.10
N PHE A 132 9.45 2.57 -1.44
CA PHE A 132 9.50 2.52 0.03
C PHE A 132 10.72 3.30 0.55
N GLU A 133 10.79 3.49 1.87
CA GLU A 133 11.87 4.25 2.52
C GLU A 133 13.26 3.67 2.20
N ASP A 134 13.36 2.35 2.12
CA ASP A 134 14.59 1.62 1.76
C ASP A 134 14.94 1.66 0.25
N GLY A 135 14.11 2.34 -0.56
CA GLY A 135 14.31 2.48 -2.02
C GLY A 135 13.77 1.30 -2.83
N THR A 136 13.19 0.28 -2.19
CA THR A 136 12.57 -0.85 -2.89
C THR A 136 11.22 -0.47 -3.48
N THR A 137 10.76 -1.24 -4.47
CA THR A 137 9.42 -1.14 -5.09
C THR A 137 8.52 -2.31 -4.71
N GLN A 138 9.05 -3.28 -3.98
CA GLN A 138 8.28 -4.41 -3.44
C GLN A 138 8.75 -4.66 -2.01
N LYS A 139 7.78 -4.89 -1.11
CA LYS A 139 8.06 -5.11 0.30
C LYS A 139 7.02 -6.00 0.95
N ASP A 140 7.51 -6.92 1.79
CA ASP A 140 6.69 -7.79 2.62
C ASP A 140 6.44 -7.12 3.96
N PHE A 141 5.21 -7.27 4.45
CA PHE A 141 4.76 -6.76 5.74
C PHE A 141 4.18 -7.90 6.57
N VAL A 142 4.55 -7.93 7.83
CA VAL A 142 3.91 -8.74 8.87
C VAL A 142 3.55 -7.78 9.99
N LEU A 143 2.28 -7.62 10.25
CA LEU A 143 1.76 -6.64 11.20
C LEU A 143 0.92 -7.34 12.26
N ASN A 144 1.12 -6.94 13.51
CA ASN A 144 0.19 -7.19 14.60
C ASN A 144 -0.69 -5.94 14.80
N GLY A 145 -1.93 -6.12 15.23
CA GLY A 145 -2.84 -5.00 15.42
C GLY A 145 -2.28 -3.94 16.38
N ALA A 146 -1.66 -4.37 17.46
CA ALA A 146 -1.03 -3.47 18.46
C ALA A 146 0.05 -2.55 17.86
N ASP A 147 0.84 -3.04 16.87
CA ASP A 147 1.92 -2.27 16.25
C ASP A 147 1.41 -1.07 15.44
N VAL A 148 0.17 -1.16 14.95
CA VAL A 148 -0.47 -0.15 14.10
C VAL A 148 -1.70 0.49 14.77
N SER A 149 -1.97 0.16 16.04
CA SER A 149 -3.15 0.62 16.80
C SER A 149 -4.47 0.28 16.10
N GLN A 150 -4.57 -0.95 15.56
CA GLN A 150 -5.73 -1.50 14.87
C GLN A 150 -6.05 -2.87 15.43
N THR A 151 -7.23 -3.39 15.13
CA THR A 151 -7.67 -4.73 15.53
C THR A 151 -7.65 -5.68 14.34
N PHE A 152 -6.90 -6.79 14.46
CA PHE A 152 -6.90 -7.89 13.49
C PHE A 152 -7.46 -9.13 14.17
N LYS A 153 -8.66 -9.58 13.77
CA LYS A 153 -9.38 -10.62 14.49
C LYS A 153 -10.23 -11.50 13.60
N ILE A 154 -10.33 -12.78 13.96
CA ILE A 154 -11.32 -13.72 13.43
C ILE A 154 -12.26 -14.07 14.57
N ASN A 155 -13.49 -13.58 14.51
CA ASN A 155 -14.53 -13.86 15.48
C ASN A 155 -15.09 -15.26 15.29
N GLN A 156 -15.60 -15.87 16.36
CA GLN A 156 -16.30 -17.16 16.27
C GLN A 156 -17.55 -17.03 15.39
N ALA A 157 -17.82 -18.08 14.59
CA ALA A 157 -19.08 -18.21 13.89
C ALA A 157 -20.18 -18.68 14.85
N THR A 158 -21.38 -18.12 14.70
CA THR A 158 -22.54 -18.56 15.45
C THR A 158 -23.13 -19.81 14.78
N VAL A 159 -23.14 -20.92 15.49
CA VAL A 159 -23.83 -22.11 15.05
C VAL A 159 -25.31 -22.02 15.48
N THR A 160 -26.20 -21.95 14.51
CA THR A 160 -27.64 -22.01 14.77
C THR A 160 -28.11 -23.44 14.43
N PRO A 161 -28.36 -24.28 15.42
CA PRO A 161 -28.86 -25.62 15.15
C PRO A 161 -30.21 -25.55 14.41
N SER A 162 -30.38 -26.40 13.40
CA SER A 162 -31.69 -26.56 12.78
C SER A 162 -32.69 -27.00 13.81
N GLU A 163 -33.86 -26.37 13.84
CA GLU A 163 -34.94 -26.77 14.75
C GLU A 163 -35.39 -28.18 14.39
N ILE A 164 -35.37 -29.10 15.37
CA ILE A 164 -35.90 -30.42 15.20
C ILE A 164 -37.42 -30.33 15.40
N THR A 165 -38.14 -30.23 14.31
CA THR A 165 -39.59 -29.93 14.32
C THR A 165 -40.48 -31.15 14.51
N GLN A 166 -39.97 -32.39 14.48
CA GLN A 166 -40.79 -33.57 14.60
C GLN A 166 -40.06 -34.75 15.26
N TYR A 167 -40.61 -35.22 16.39
CA TYR A 167 -40.25 -36.46 17.02
C TYR A 167 -41.40 -37.47 16.87
N VAL A 168 -41.11 -38.65 16.36
CA VAL A 168 -42.03 -39.76 16.46
C VAL A 168 -41.60 -40.62 17.66
N PHE A 169 -42.42 -40.66 18.70
CA PHE A 169 -42.21 -41.54 19.86
C PHE A 169 -42.33 -42.99 19.44
N ASN A 170 -41.34 -43.81 19.71
CA ASN A 170 -41.34 -45.23 19.31
C ASN A 170 -40.77 -46.16 20.36
N ASP A 171 -40.95 -45.88 21.65
CA ASP A 171 -40.54 -46.69 22.81
C ASP A 171 -39.12 -47.27 22.84
N LEU A 172 -38.26 -46.81 21.92
CA LEU A 172 -36.87 -47.24 21.86
C LEU A 172 -35.94 -46.07 22.24
N ALA A 173 -34.99 -46.33 23.13
CA ALA A 173 -33.91 -45.38 23.41
C ALA A 173 -33.08 -45.20 22.14
N LYS A 174 -33.05 -43.98 21.60
CA LYS A 174 -32.24 -43.62 20.45
C LYS A 174 -31.13 -42.69 20.86
N THR A 175 -29.93 -43.03 20.48
CA THR A 175 -28.81 -42.12 20.50
C THR A 175 -28.80 -41.34 19.18
N TYR A 176 -28.81 -40.04 19.25
CA TYR A 176 -28.69 -39.16 18.07
C TYR A 176 -27.26 -38.66 18.01
N GLU A 177 -26.59 -38.90 16.89
CA GLU A 177 -25.35 -38.26 16.55
C GLU A 177 -25.67 -37.00 15.72
N ILE A 178 -25.24 -35.84 16.22
CA ILE A 178 -25.36 -34.59 15.49
C ILE A 178 -23.98 -34.35 14.89
N ASP A 179 -23.87 -34.39 13.56
CA ASP A 179 -22.67 -33.97 12.87
C ASP A 179 -22.62 -32.42 12.82
N LEU A 180 -21.85 -31.83 13.73
CA LEU A 180 -21.71 -30.39 13.82
C LEU A 180 -21.11 -29.75 12.55
N ARG A 181 -20.43 -30.54 11.70
CA ARG A 181 -19.87 -30.04 10.44
C ARG A 181 -20.96 -29.65 9.45
N THR A 182 -22.16 -30.26 9.53
CA THR A 182 -23.30 -29.90 8.68
C THR A 182 -24.00 -28.62 9.11
N LEU A 183 -23.65 -28.08 10.28
CA LEU A 183 -24.23 -26.87 10.86
C LEU A 183 -23.31 -25.65 10.72
N LEU A 184 -22.09 -25.82 10.20
CA LEU A 184 -21.15 -24.74 9.95
C LEU A 184 -21.49 -24.13 8.59
N PRO A 185 -21.37 -22.79 8.43
CA PRO A 185 -21.48 -22.17 7.12
C PRO A 185 -20.35 -22.67 6.21
N GLU A 186 -20.67 -22.88 4.93
CA GLU A 186 -19.70 -23.18 3.87
C GLU A 186 -18.80 -21.99 3.57
#